data_b414cc97fcc4d2fbb092dc60e4c0a439
#
_entry.id   b414cc97fcc4d2fbb092dc60e4c0a439
#
_cell.length_a   1.000
_cell.length_b   1.000
_cell.length_c   1.000
_cell.angle_alpha   90.00
_cell.angle_beta   90.00
_cell.angle_gamma   90.00
#
_symmetry.space_group_name_H-M   'P 1'
#
loop_
_entity.id
_entity.type
_entity.pdbx_description
1 polymer ?
#
loop_
_entity_poly.entity_id
_entity_poly.type
_entity_poly.pdbx_seq_one_letter_code
_entity_poly.pdbx_strand_id
1 'polypeptide(L)'
;MSIKAPFNLNKWIAENRGLLKPPVGNKNLYKDAGDYIVMIVAGPNARKDYHYNETEELFYQLEGNIEVHIQENGEKRTMQLGPGDMYLHPAKVPHSPVRKEGSIGLVIERKRANMNVDD
;
A
#
# COMPACT_ATOMS: atom_id res chain seq x y z
N MET A 1 13.31 -17.24 15.70
CA MET A 1 12.89 -15.93 15.17
C MET A 1 13.48 -14.82 16.01
N SER A 2 14.09 -13.86 15.40
CA SER A 2 14.64 -12.71 16.11
C SER A 2 13.65 -11.55 16.06
N ILE A 3 13.62 -10.81 17.15
CA ILE A 3 12.81 -9.60 17.23
C ILE A 3 13.57 -8.48 16.54
N LYS A 4 12.92 -7.78 15.62
CA LYS A 4 13.55 -6.68 14.93
C LYS A 4 13.40 -5.39 15.71
N ALA A 5 14.46 -4.61 15.73
CA ALA A 5 14.42 -3.31 16.38
C ALA A 5 13.48 -2.36 15.64
N PRO A 6 12.88 -1.41 16.35
CA PRO A 6 12.16 -0.33 15.67
C PRO A 6 13.09 0.43 14.74
N PHE A 7 12.54 0.94 13.63
CA PHE A 7 13.29 1.82 12.76
C PHE A 7 12.44 3.04 12.41
N ASN A 8 13.09 4.10 12.00
CA ASN A 8 12.40 5.33 11.63
C ASN A 8 12.03 5.28 10.16
N LEU A 9 10.72 5.26 9.89
CA LEU A 9 10.23 5.14 8.52
C LEU A 9 10.64 6.33 7.64
N ASN A 10 10.58 7.54 8.17
CA ASN A 10 10.97 8.73 7.41
C ASN A 10 12.44 8.68 7.02
N LYS A 11 13.28 8.23 7.94
CA LYS A 11 14.70 8.06 7.67
C LYS A 11 14.94 6.97 6.61
N TRP A 12 14.21 5.85 6.73
CA TRP A 12 14.31 4.77 5.76
C TRP A 12 13.95 5.26 4.35
N ILE A 13 12.85 6.03 4.23
CA ILE A 13 12.45 6.60 2.94
C ILE A 13 13.53 7.51 2.38
N ALA A 14 14.09 8.38 3.21
CA ALA A 14 15.14 9.29 2.76
C ALA A 14 16.37 8.54 2.23
N GLU A 15 16.74 7.45 2.91
CA GLU A 15 17.91 6.65 2.53
C GLU A 15 17.65 5.75 1.33
N ASN A 16 16.39 5.40 1.07
CA ASN A 16 16.03 4.42 0.04
C ASN A 16 15.18 4.99 -1.08
N ARG A 17 15.06 6.28 -1.15
CA ARG A 17 14.18 6.93 -2.14
C ARG A 17 14.50 6.50 -3.57
N GLY A 18 15.76 6.26 -3.87
CA GLY A 18 16.17 5.80 -5.19
C GLY A 18 15.66 4.42 -5.57
N LEU A 19 15.30 3.59 -4.58
CA LEU A 19 14.73 2.27 -4.82
C LEU A 19 13.23 2.33 -5.07
N LEU A 20 12.59 3.46 -4.77
CA LEU A 20 11.14 3.63 -4.89
C LEU A 20 10.78 4.28 -6.21
N LYS A 21 11.33 3.76 -7.30
CA LYS A 21 11.10 4.26 -8.66
C LYS A 21 10.81 3.08 -9.58
N PRO A 22 10.08 3.30 -10.66
CA PRO A 22 9.84 2.23 -11.62
C PRO A 22 11.16 1.62 -12.10
N PRO A 23 11.16 0.30 -12.38
CA PRO A 23 10.02 -0.61 -12.36
C PRO A 23 9.63 -1.13 -10.99
N VAL A 24 10.41 -0.87 -9.94
CA VAL A 24 10.15 -1.40 -8.60
C VAL A 24 9.67 -0.26 -7.71
N GLY A 25 8.36 -0.17 -7.50
CA GLY A 25 7.78 0.86 -6.66
C GLY A 25 7.38 0.41 -5.26
N ASN A 26 7.42 -0.90 -5.01
CA ASN A 26 6.93 -1.48 -3.76
C ASN A 26 8.06 -2.14 -2.99
N LYS A 27 7.97 -2.08 -1.66
CA LYS A 27 8.93 -2.77 -0.82
C LYS A 27 8.24 -3.31 0.43
N ASN A 28 8.33 -4.63 0.63
CA ASN A 28 7.85 -5.26 1.85
C ASN A 28 8.88 -5.01 2.95
N LEU A 29 8.48 -4.28 3.99
CA LEU A 29 9.40 -3.86 5.05
C LEU A 29 9.69 -4.97 6.07
N TYR A 30 8.81 -5.96 6.17
CA TYR A 30 8.93 -7.03 7.15
C TYR A 30 8.70 -8.38 6.48
N LYS A 31 9.70 -8.85 5.76
CA LYS A 31 9.57 -10.10 4.98
C LYS A 31 9.34 -11.33 5.85
N ASP A 32 9.80 -11.28 7.11
CA ASP A 32 9.67 -12.40 8.04
C ASP A 32 8.38 -12.36 8.86
N ALA A 33 7.54 -11.35 8.67
CA ALA A 33 6.32 -11.24 9.47
C ALA A 33 5.40 -12.43 9.24
N GLY A 34 4.76 -12.90 10.32
CA GLY A 34 3.87 -14.06 10.25
C GLY A 34 2.49 -13.75 9.74
N ASP A 35 1.89 -12.66 10.24
CA ASP A 35 0.47 -12.38 10.01
C ASP A 35 0.19 -11.22 9.08
N TYR A 36 1.10 -10.27 8.98
CA TYR A 36 0.84 -9.03 8.27
C TYR A 36 1.89 -8.74 7.21
N ILE A 37 1.46 -8.02 6.19
CA ILE A 37 2.36 -7.41 5.21
C ILE A 37 2.35 -5.92 5.47
N VAL A 38 3.53 -5.34 5.60
CA VAL A 38 3.71 -3.91 5.79
C VAL A 38 4.54 -3.42 4.61
N MET A 39 3.88 -2.75 3.68
CA MET A 39 4.49 -2.43 2.39
C MET A 39 4.55 -0.93 2.17
N ILE A 40 5.73 -0.45 1.78
CA ILE A 40 5.85 0.89 1.24
C ILE A 40 5.55 0.82 -0.26
N VAL A 41 4.74 1.76 -0.75
CA VAL A 41 4.31 1.76 -2.16
C VAL A 41 4.51 3.14 -2.73
N ALA A 42 5.25 3.21 -3.83
CA ALA A 42 5.50 4.48 -4.52
C ALA A 42 4.86 4.47 -5.90
N GLY A 43 4.37 5.63 -6.32
CA GLY A 43 3.87 5.82 -7.68
C GLY A 43 4.99 6.19 -8.64
N PRO A 44 4.67 6.20 -9.93
CA PRO A 44 3.36 5.92 -10.50
C PRO A 44 3.10 4.42 -10.61
N ASN A 45 1.82 4.07 -10.66
CA ASN A 45 1.44 2.70 -10.99
C ASN A 45 0.68 2.68 -12.30
N ALA A 46 0.92 1.63 -13.09
CA ALA A 46 0.27 1.46 -14.39
C ALA A 46 -0.98 0.58 -14.31
N ARG A 47 -1.23 0.02 -13.14
CA ARG A 47 -2.30 -0.93 -12.95
C ARG A 47 -3.65 -0.24 -12.88
N LYS A 48 -4.61 -0.73 -13.67
CA LYS A 48 -5.93 -0.10 -13.77
C LYS A 48 -7.08 -1.04 -13.41
N ASP A 49 -6.78 -2.30 -13.10
CA ASP A 49 -7.78 -3.27 -12.73
C ASP A 49 -8.14 -3.15 -11.25
N TYR A 50 -9.31 -3.66 -10.89
CA TYR A 50 -9.75 -3.68 -9.51
C TYR A 50 -9.21 -4.91 -8.80
N HIS A 51 -8.79 -4.71 -7.56
CA HIS A 51 -8.41 -5.79 -6.67
C HIS A 51 -9.59 -6.16 -5.78
N TYR A 52 -9.68 -7.42 -5.45
CA TYR A 52 -10.71 -7.92 -4.55
C TYR A 52 -10.00 -8.78 -3.49
N ASN A 53 -10.06 -8.33 -2.25
CA ASN A 53 -9.42 -9.03 -1.14
C ASN A 53 -10.45 -9.45 -0.11
N GLU A 54 -10.21 -10.59 0.52
CA GLU A 54 -11.08 -11.10 1.57
C GLU A 54 -10.76 -10.51 2.94
N THR A 55 -9.73 -9.71 3.05
CA THR A 55 -9.29 -9.08 4.28
C THR A 55 -9.23 -7.57 4.11
N GLU A 56 -9.25 -6.87 5.25
CA GLU A 56 -9.12 -5.42 5.26
C GLU A 56 -7.73 -4.98 4.88
N GLU A 57 -7.63 -3.75 4.39
CA GLU A 57 -6.37 -3.18 3.94
C GLU A 57 -6.28 -1.74 4.43
N LEU A 58 -5.24 -1.43 5.21
CA LEU A 58 -5.05 -0.09 5.76
C LEU A 58 -4.09 0.71 4.88
N PHE A 59 -4.56 1.87 4.43
CA PHE A 59 -3.76 2.80 3.65
C PHE A 59 -3.38 3.98 4.54
N TYR A 60 -2.11 4.36 4.51
CA TYR A 60 -1.64 5.57 5.16
C TYR A 60 -0.74 6.32 4.18
N GLN A 61 -1.17 7.53 3.78
CA GLN A 61 -0.45 8.29 2.76
C GLN A 61 0.62 9.15 3.41
N LEU A 62 1.84 9.07 2.88
CA LEU A 62 3.00 9.76 3.43
C LEU A 62 3.40 10.98 2.60
N GLU A 63 3.49 10.84 1.29
CA GLU A 63 3.89 11.92 0.38
C GLU A 63 3.02 11.88 -0.86
N GLY A 64 2.63 13.04 -1.36
CA GLY A 64 1.82 13.14 -2.55
C GLY A 64 0.39 12.66 -2.32
N ASN A 65 -0.42 12.74 -3.36
CA ASN A 65 -1.83 12.39 -3.30
C ASN A 65 -2.09 11.14 -4.11
N ILE A 66 -3.02 10.31 -3.64
CA ILE A 66 -3.51 9.17 -4.40
C ILE A 66 -5.03 9.16 -4.41
N GLU A 67 -5.58 8.38 -5.32
CA GLU A 67 -7.01 8.09 -5.36
C GLU A 67 -7.19 6.59 -5.19
N VAL A 68 -8.19 6.20 -4.41
CA VAL A 68 -8.60 4.81 -4.33
C VAL A 68 -10.01 4.73 -4.88
N HIS A 69 -10.16 4.12 -6.05
CA HIS A 69 -11.45 3.90 -6.66
C HIS A 69 -12.07 2.65 -6.07
N ILE A 70 -13.33 2.73 -5.64
CA ILE A 70 -14.01 1.57 -5.07
C ILE A 70 -15.34 1.36 -5.78
N GLN A 71 -15.81 0.11 -5.75
CA GLN A 71 -17.12 -0.29 -6.25
C GLN A 71 -17.98 -0.68 -5.07
N GLU A 72 -19.03 0.08 -4.82
CA GLU A 72 -19.92 -0.16 -3.70
C GLU A 72 -21.36 -0.08 -4.16
N ASN A 73 -22.10 -1.16 -3.97
CA ASN A 73 -23.53 -1.21 -4.35
C ASN A 73 -23.77 -0.84 -5.81
N GLY A 74 -22.89 -1.29 -6.68
CA GLY A 74 -22.97 -1.01 -8.11
C GLY A 74 -22.55 0.39 -8.52
N GLU A 75 -22.06 1.18 -7.58
CA GLU A 75 -21.63 2.55 -7.86
C GLU A 75 -20.13 2.70 -7.63
N LYS A 76 -19.51 3.52 -8.46
CA LYS A 76 -18.11 3.87 -8.31
C LYS A 76 -17.97 5.05 -7.35
N ARG A 77 -17.09 4.93 -6.37
CA ARG A 77 -16.71 6.03 -5.49
C ARG A 77 -15.20 6.21 -5.55
N THR A 78 -14.75 7.42 -5.31
CA THR A 78 -13.32 7.73 -5.28
C THR A 78 -12.97 8.31 -3.93
N MET A 79 -12.02 7.67 -3.23
CA MET A 79 -11.45 8.19 -2.00
C MET A 79 -10.18 8.94 -2.33
N GLN A 80 -10.05 10.16 -1.83
CA GLN A 80 -8.86 10.98 -2.02
C GLN A 80 -8.01 10.93 -0.76
N LEU A 81 -6.73 10.58 -0.91
CA LEU A 81 -5.80 10.56 0.22
C LEU A 81 -4.62 11.46 -0.07
N GLY A 82 -4.40 12.43 0.81
CA GLY A 82 -3.21 13.27 0.82
C GLY A 82 -2.31 12.90 1.99
N PRO A 83 -1.16 13.58 2.13
CA PRO A 83 -0.22 13.29 3.21
C PRO A 83 -0.88 13.36 4.58
N GLY A 84 -0.71 12.30 5.37
CA GLY A 84 -1.30 12.19 6.68
C GLY A 84 -2.67 11.52 6.70
N ASP A 85 -3.29 11.29 5.56
CA ASP A 85 -4.60 10.65 5.52
C ASP A 85 -4.48 9.15 5.68
N MET A 86 -5.44 8.59 6.39
CA MET A 86 -5.57 7.14 6.58
C MET A 86 -6.91 6.68 6.04
N TYR A 87 -6.94 5.47 5.50
CA TYR A 87 -8.16 4.87 5.00
C TYR A 87 -8.12 3.36 5.22
N LEU A 88 -9.10 2.84 5.96
CA LEU A 88 -9.23 1.40 6.14
C LEU A 88 -10.24 0.89 5.12
N HIS A 89 -9.74 0.16 4.12
CA HIS A 89 -10.58 -0.39 3.07
C HIS A 89 -11.21 -1.70 3.56
N PRO A 90 -12.54 -1.83 3.49
CA PRO A 90 -13.21 -3.02 3.99
C PRO A 90 -12.91 -4.26 3.14
N ALA A 91 -13.07 -5.42 3.76
CA ALA A 91 -12.96 -6.69 3.06
C ALA A 91 -14.06 -6.82 1.99
N LYS A 92 -13.75 -7.53 0.91
CA LYS A 92 -14.72 -7.95 -0.12
C LYS A 92 -15.34 -6.79 -0.89
N VAL A 93 -14.64 -5.67 -0.97
CA VAL A 93 -15.05 -4.53 -1.78
C VAL A 93 -13.97 -4.31 -2.84
N PRO A 94 -14.32 -4.35 -4.12
CA PRO A 94 -13.33 -4.11 -5.17
C PRO A 94 -12.75 -2.70 -5.09
N HIS A 95 -11.44 -2.59 -5.26
CA HIS A 95 -10.76 -1.31 -5.19
C HIS A 95 -9.61 -1.24 -6.19
N SER A 96 -9.30 -0.03 -6.63
CA SER A 96 -8.20 0.23 -7.56
C SER A 96 -7.46 1.49 -7.14
N PRO A 97 -6.29 1.35 -6.51
CA PRO A 97 -5.49 2.51 -6.14
C PRO A 97 -4.83 3.12 -7.37
N VAL A 98 -4.91 4.44 -7.49
CA VAL A 98 -4.23 5.19 -8.54
C VAL A 98 -3.18 6.06 -7.88
N ARG A 99 -1.93 5.73 -8.13
CA ARG A 99 -0.78 6.39 -7.50
C ARG A 99 -0.03 7.21 -8.52
N LYS A 100 0.13 8.49 -8.22
CA LYS A 100 0.80 9.42 -9.11
C LYS A 100 2.31 9.37 -8.87
N GLU A 101 3.06 9.85 -9.86
CA GLU A 101 4.50 9.98 -9.73
C GLU A 101 4.85 10.82 -8.49
N GLY A 102 5.83 10.36 -7.73
CA GLY A 102 6.26 11.04 -6.53
C GLY A 102 5.44 10.73 -5.30
N SER A 103 4.38 9.94 -5.41
CA SER A 103 3.57 9.57 -4.24
C SER A 103 4.23 8.42 -3.50
N ILE A 104 4.14 8.46 -2.17
CA ILE A 104 4.63 7.39 -1.31
C ILE A 104 3.58 7.13 -0.24
N GLY A 105 3.19 5.87 -0.10
CA GLY A 105 2.23 5.46 0.89
C GLY A 105 2.65 4.19 1.60
N LEU A 106 1.97 3.90 2.69
CA LEU A 106 2.15 2.67 3.45
C LEU A 106 0.85 1.87 3.35
N VAL A 107 0.98 0.58 3.08
CA VAL A 107 -0.16 -0.32 3.04
C VAL A 107 0.11 -1.47 4.00
N ILE A 108 -0.85 -1.72 4.88
CA ILE A 108 -0.77 -2.82 5.84
C ILE A 108 -1.96 -3.71 5.59
N GLU A 109 -1.69 -5.00 5.38
CA GLU A 109 -2.76 -5.96 5.20
C GLU A 109 -2.38 -7.31 5.79
N ARG A 110 -3.39 -8.14 6.01
CA ARG A 110 -3.18 -9.45 6.56
C ARG A 110 -2.74 -10.41 5.46
N LYS A 111 -1.77 -11.28 5.76
CA LYS A 111 -1.36 -12.32 4.82
C LYS A 111 -2.49 -13.30 4.56
N ARG A 112 -2.58 -13.75 3.32
CA ARG A 112 -3.53 -14.76 2.90
C ARG A 112 -2.73 -15.93 2.32
N ALA A 113 -3.32 -17.13 2.33
CA ALA A 113 -2.63 -18.35 1.94
C ALA A 113 -2.07 -18.31 0.52
N ASN A 114 -2.79 -17.65 -0.40
CA ASN A 114 -2.39 -17.58 -1.82
C ASN A 114 -1.67 -16.30 -2.18
N MET A 115 -1.28 -15.52 -1.20
CA MET A 115 -0.69 -14.22 -1.45
C MET A 115 0.78 -14.35 -1.81
N ASN A 116 1.17 -13.66 -2.87
CA ASN A 116 2.57 -13.48 -3.18
C ASN A 116 3.12 -12.35 -2.31
N VAL A 117 4.03 -12.68 -1.41
CA VAL A 117 4.59 -11.70 -0.48
C VAL A 117 5.94 -11.16 -0.91
N ASP A 118 6.43 -11.64 -2.04
CA ASP A 118 7.65 -11.10 -2.65
C ASP A 118 7.24 -9.89 -3.48
N ASP A 119 7.67 -8.79 -3.07
CA ASP A 119 7.33 -7.53 -3.73
C ASP A 119 8.12 -7.26 -5.01
#